data_678b9d95c8461ee392de10e477703846
#
_entry.id   678b9d95c8461ee392de10e477703846
#
_cell.length_a   1.000
_cell.length_b   1.000
_cell.length_c   1.000
_cell.angle_alpha   90.00
_cell.angle_beta   90.00
_cell.angle_gamma   90.00
#
_symmetry.space_group_name_H-M   'P 1'
#
loop_
_entity.id
_entity.type
_entity.pdbx_description
1 polymer ?
#
loop_
_entity_poly.entity_id
_entity_poly.type
_entity_poly.pdbx_seq_one_letter_code
_entity_poly.pdbx_strand_id
1 'polypeptide(L)'
;TETVSELLTLGTAGTDAITVTVPAGVVPATDLTALDGLTSIAVDATGITQLTGSLAEVNAVLSASGVTTANSVAISLGGAVSVSEFNALDALTTGVITASVQSADISELVTITNNTGVGAVDNNVSLSVEDQGSEVAATDLLSLLSLTGLGVNAGGTNGVQVVTGTLTELASLNAQVGSAASGKIEFNSSVTAKLTFDPAVTIDGSSTTPVAAGLVYTVS
;
A
#
# COMPACT_ATOMS: atom_id res chain seq x y z
N THR A 1 -32.66 -5.57 -11.93
CA THR A 1 -31.66 -4.76 -11.21
C THR A 1 -30.98 -3.90 -12.25
N GLU A 2 -31.15 -2.59 -12.16
CA GLU A 2 -30.56 -1.63 -13.09
C GLU A 2 -29.05 -1.56 -12.85
N THR A 3 -28.30 -1.34 -13.92
CA THR A 3 -26.83 -1.13 -13.86
C THR A 3 -26.55 0.35 -13.54
N VAL A 4 -25.33 0.66 -13.08
CA VAL A 4 -24.90 2.06 -12.86
C VAL A 4 -25.05 2.88 -14.15
N SER A 5 -24.72 2.29 -15.30
CA SER A 5 -24.86 2.93 -16.61
C SER A 5 -26.31 3.27 -16.96
N GLU A 6 -27.26 2.44 -16.58
CA GLU A 6 -28.70 2.73 -16.77
C GLU A 6 -29.20 3.83 -15.82
N LEU A 7 -28.74 3.80 -14.54
CA LEU A 7 -29.04 4.86 -13.58
C LEU A 7 -28.54 6.23 -14.04
N LEU A 8 -27.39 6.30 -14.68
CA LEU A 8 -26.85 7.55 -15.24
C LEU A 8 -27.67 8.11 -16.42
N THR A 9 -28.56 7.32 -17.00
CA THR A 9 -29.47 7.79 -18.07
C THR A 9 -30.77 8.41 -17.56
N LEU A 10 -30.98 8.47 -16.23
CA LEU A 10 -32.14 9.12 -15.64
C LEU A 10 -32.18 10.59 -16.04
N GLY A 11 -33.28 11.00 -16.64
CA GLY A 11 -33.49 12.37 -17.12
C GLY A 11 -33.94 13.33 -15.99
N THR A 12 -33.30 13.25 -14.83
CA THR A 12 -33.64 13.98 -13.60
C THR A 12 -32.64 15.08 -13.32
N ALA A 13 -32.96 15.97 -12.41
CA ALA A 13 -32.11 17.05 -11.96
C ALA A 13 -31.76 16.89 -10.48
N GLY A 14 -30.65 17.46 -10.03
CA GLY A 14 -30.22 17.39 -8.62
C GLY A 14 -31.19 17.99 -7.60
N THR A 15 -32.29 18.60 -8.07
CA THR A 15 -33.41 19.07 -7.24
C THR A 15 -34.52 18.03 -7.06
N ASP A 16 -34.49 16.95 -7.83
CA ASP A 16 -35.52 15.92 -7.80
C ASP A 16 -35.29 14.96 -6.61
N ALA A 17 -36.34 14.69 -5.85
CA ALA A 17 -36.26 13.83 -4.66
C ALA A 17 -36.47 12.36 -5.07
N ILE A 18 -35.47 11.74 -5.71
CA ILE A 18 -35.50 10.33 -6.09
C ILE A 18 -34.49 9.52 -5.26
N THR A 19 -34.93 8.36 -4.81
CA THR A 19 -34.04 7.41 -4.14
C THR A 19 -33.29 6.59 -5.19
N VAL A 20 -31.96 6.64 -5.13
CA VAL A 20 -31.06 5.86 -6.01
C VAL A 20 -30.30 4.87 -5.14
N THR A 21 -30.41 3.58 -5.47
CA THR A 21 -29.60 2.51 -4.85
C THR A 21 -28.68 1.90 -5.91
N VAL A 22 -27.39 1.95 -5.66
CA VAL A 22 -26.36 1.44 -6.56
C VAL A 22 -26.21 -0.08 -6.40
N PRO A 23 -26.26 -0.86 -7.49
CA PRO A 23 -26.08 -2.30 -7.41
C PRO A 23 -24.67 -2.68 -6.93
N ALA A 24 -24.57 -3.89 -6.35
CA ALA A 24 -23.28 -4.44 -5.94
C ALA A 24 -22.34 -4.59 -7.13
N GLY A 25 -21.07 -4.21 -6.94
CA GLY A 25 -20.05 -4.32 -7.98
C GLY A 25 -18.91 -3.33 -7.79
N VAL A 26 -18.05 -3.27 -8.79
CA VAL A 26 -16.98 -2.29 -8.91
C VAL A 26 -17.55 -1.04 -9.56
N VAL A 27 -17.41 0.12 -8.91
CA VAL A 27 -17.99 1.38 -9.37
C VAL A 27 -16.92 2.48 -9.42
N PRO A 28 -16.81 3.21 -10.55
CA PRO A 28 -15.98 4.40 -10.62
C PRO A 28 -16.53 5.52 -9.71
N ALA A 29 -15.62 6.23 -9.03
CA ALA A 29 -15.98 7.37 -8.18
C ALA A 29 -16.69 8.48 -8.97
N THR A 30 -16.29 8.70 -10.23
CA THR A 30 -16.95 9.64 -11.15
C THR A 30 -18.43 9.33 -11.37
N ASP A 31 -18.80 8.06 -11.43
CA ASP A 31 -20.19 7.65 -11.64
C ASP A 31 -21.04 7.93 -10.40
N LEU A 32 -20.50 7.70 -9.19
CA LEU A 32 -21.20 8.06 -7.95
C LEU A 32 -21.39 9.57 -7.83
N THR A 33 -20.38 10.35 -8.17
CA THR A 33 -20.49 11.82 -8.21
C THR A 33 -21.54 12.28 -9.24
N ALA A 34 -21.60 11.63 -10.39
CA ALA A 34 -22.61 11.94 -11.40
C ALA A 34 -24.02 11.57 -10.95
N LEU A 35 -24.20 10.42 -10.26
CA LEU A 35 -25.47 10.00 -9.67
C LEU A 35 -25.96 10.97 -8.59
N ASP A 36 -25.04 11.44 -7.73
CA ASP A 36 -25.33 12.47 -6.72
C ASP A 36 -25.91 13.75 -7.34
N GLY A 37 -25.41 14.13 -8.52
CA GLY A 37 -25.92 15.27 -9.28
C GLY A 37 -27.33 15.09 -9.87
N LEU A 38 -27.90 13.90 -9.87
CA LEU A 38 -29.22 13.58 -10.42
C LEU A 38 -30.35 13.57 -9.38
N THR A 39 -30.04 13.70 -8.10
CA THR A 39 -31.02 13.64 -7.02
C THR A 39 -30.65 14.54 -5.85
N SER A 40 -31.66 15.00 -5.11
CA SER A 40 -31.49 15.71 -3.82
C SER A 40 -31.47 14.78 -2.61
N ILE A 41 -31.65 13.48 -2.81
CA ILE A 41 -31.57 12.45 -1.76
C ILE A 41 -30.24 11.73 -1.87
N ALA A 42 -29.59 11.46 -0.73
CA ALA A 42 -28.31 10.75 -0.74
C ALA A 42 -28.41 9.41 -1.49
N VAL A 43 -27.47 9.19 -2.41
CA VAL A 43 -27.32 7.96 -3.18
C VAL A 43 -26.86 6.85 -2.25
N ASP A 44 -27.60 5.75 -2.19
CA ASP A 44 -27.22 4.56 -1.43
C ASP A 44 -26.26 3.69 -2.25
N ALA A 45 -24.97 3.78 -1.95
CA ALA A 45 -23.90 2.98 -2.51
C ALA A 45 -23.31 1.99 -1.47
N THR A 46 -24.05 1.66 -0.40
CA THR A 46 -23.56 0.75 0.65
C THR A 46 -23.34 -0.69 0.16
N GLY A 47 -23.97 -1.05 -0.96
CA GLY A 47 -23.85 -2.39 -1.57
C GLY A 47 -22.65 -2.57 -2.50
N ILE A 48 -21.93 -1.50 -2.89
CA ILE A 48 -20.80 -1.64 -3.80
C ILE A 48 -19.66 -2.41 -3.14
N THR A 49 -18.91 -3.17 -3.92
CA THR A 49 -17.78 -3.99 -3.42
C THR A 49 -16.45 -3.27 -3.52
N GLN A 50 -16.30 -2.40 -4.51
CA GLN A 50 -15.07 -1.63 -4.72
C GLN A 50 -15.37 -0.27 -5.36
N LEU A 51 -14.68 0.75 -4.89
CA LEU A 51 -14.64 2.09 -5.46
C LEU A 51 -13.33 2.28 -6.22
N THR A 52 -13.40 2.76 -7.46
CA THR A 52 -12.21 2.97 -8.31
C THR A 52 -12.11 4.41 -8.77
N GLY A 53 -10.88 4.90 -8.93
CA GLY A 53 -10.65 6.26 -9.44
C GLY A 53 -9.28 6.81 -9.05
N SER A 54 -9.07 8.09 -9.34
CA SER A 54 -7.95 8.84 -8.77
C SER A 54 -8.20 9.14 -7.29
N LEU A 55 -7.15 9.47 -6.54
CA LEU A 55 -7.30 9.87 -5.13
C LEU A 55 -8.29 11.01 -4.94
N ALA A 56 -8.27 12.02 -5.82
CA ALA A 56 -9.17 13.17 -5.75
C ALA A 56 -10.64 12.76 -5.93
N GLU A 57 -10.94 11.90 -6.91
CA GLU A 57 -12.29 11.40 -7.17
C GLU A 57 -12.82 10.54 -6.02
N VAL A 58 -11.99 9.63 -5.51
CA VAL A 58 -12.34 8.78 -4.37
C VAL A 58 -12.60 9.62 -3.12
N ASN A 59 -11.73 10.57 -2.80
CA ASN A 59 -11.91 11.48 -1.65
C ASN A 59 -13.18 12.34 -1.80
N ALA A 60 -13.50 12.78 -3.01
CA ALA A 60 -14.73 13.53 -3.27
C ALA A 60 -15.97 12.71 -2.89
N VAL A 61 -16.01 11.43 -3.26
CA VAL A 61 -17.12 10.52 -2.90
C VAL A 61 -17.16 10.25 -1.40
N LEU A 62 -16.03 9.88 -0.78
CA LEU A 62 -15.99 9.51 0.66
C LEU A 62 -16.30 10.69 1.59
N SER A 63 -16.09 11.93 1.14
CA SER A 63 -16.42 13.14 1.89
C SER A 63 -17.77 13.75 1.52
N ALA A 64 -18.44 13.25 0.47
CA ALA A 64 -19.72 13.77 0.02
C ALA A 64 -20.86 13.40 0.98
N SER A 65 -21.70 14.37 1.35
CA SER A 65 -22.93 14.08 2.10
C SER A 65 -24.04 13.50 1.23
N GLY A 66 -23.91 13.61 -0.10
CA GLY A 66 -24.88 13.10 -1.06
C GLY A 66 -24.65 11.66 -1.51
N VAL A 67 -23.60 10.98 -1.02
CA VAL A 67 -23.34 9.57 -1.31
C VAL A 67 -23.06 8.83 0.01
N THR A 68 -23.69 7.68 0.19
CA THR A 68 -23.44 6.82 1.35
C THR A 68 -22.77 5.53 0.90
N THR A 69 -21.54 5.28 1.35
CA THR A 69 -20.78 4.04 1.11
C THR A 69 -20.67 3.22 2.40
N ALA A 70 -20.39 1.93 2.28
CA ALA A 70 -20.02 1.12 3.43
C ALA A 70 -18.60 1.52 3.93
N ASN A 71 -18.39 1.51 5.25
CA ASN A 71 -17.05 1.78 5.83
C ASN A 71 -16.01 0.75 5.39
N SER A 72 -16.41 -0.43 4.95
CA SER A 72 -15.54 -1.51 4.49
C SER A 72 -15.42 -1.59 2.97
N VAL A 73 -15.81 -0.53 2.26
CA VAL A 73 -15.66 -0.50 0.79
C VAL A 73 -14.19 -0.61 0.41
N ALA A 74 -13.86 -1.56 -0.48
CA ALA A 74 -12.50 -1.66 -1.02
C ALA A 74 -12.24 -0.50 -1.98
N ILE A 75 -11.01 -0.04 -2.05
CA ILE A 75 -10.58 1.07 -2.91
C ILE A 75 -9.48 0.61 -3.86
N SER A 76 -9.56 1.03 -5.13
CA SER A 76 -8.47 0.84 -6.08
C SER A 76 -8.12 2.16 -6.75
N LEU A 77 -6.91 2.66 -6.52
CA LEU A 77 -6.44 3.92 -7.06
C LEU A 77 -5.76 3.74 -8.43
N GLY A 78 -6.06 4.61 -9.35
CA GLY A 78 -5.50 4.62 -10.70
C GLY A 78 -4.16 5.35 -10.84
N GLY A 79 -3.58 5.87 -9.76
CA GLY A 79 -2.31 6.61 -9.78
C GLY A 79 -1.50 6.42 -8.50
N ALA A 80 -0.23 6.84 -8.53
CA ALA A 80 0.61 6.82 -7.36
C ALA A 80 0.27 7.99 -6.41
N VAL A 81 0.30 7.70 -5.11
CA VAL A 81 0.01 8.65 -4.02
C VAL A 81 1.21 8.76 -3.09
N SER A 82 1.34 9.88 -2.39
CA SER A 82 2.32 10.01 -1.31
C SER A 82 1.93 9.17 -0.09
N VAL A 83 2.88 8.90 0.79
CA VAL A 83 2.62 8.20 2.07
C VAL A 83 1.55 8.91 2.90
N SER A 84 1.61 10.24 2.98
CA SER A 84 0.63 11.03 3.73
C SER A 84 -0.78 10.95 3.15
N GLU A 85 -0.90 10.98 1.83
CA GLU A 85 -2.19 10.83 1.14
C GLU A 85 -2.77 9.43 1.32
N PHE A 86 -1.92 8.40 1.24
CA PHE A 86 -2.32 7.02 1.50
C PHE A 86 -2.85 6.86 2.93
N ASN A 87 -2.10 7.32 3.93
CA ASN A 87 -2.50 7.24 5.34
C ASN A 87 -3.81 7.99 5.62
N ALA A 88 -4.01 9.15 4.96
CA ALA A 88 -5.27 9.88 5.07
C ALA A 88 -6.46 9.10 4.49
N LEU A 89 -6.25 8.39 3.37
CA LEU A 89 -7.26 7.54 2.77
C LEU A 89 -7.54 6.29 3.61
N ASP A 90 -6.50 5.65 4.15
CA ASP A 90 -6.60 4.47 5.02
C ASP A 90 -7.46 4.73 6.26
N ALA A 91 -7.44 5.96 6.77
CA ALA A 91 -8.29 6.38 7.90
C ALA A 91 -9.79 6.49 7.56
N LEU A 92 -10.17 6.52 6.27
CA LEU A 92 -11.55 6.69 5.83
C LEU A 92 -12.27 5.35 5.52
N THR A 93 -11.53 4.25 5.41
CA THR A 93 -12.11 2.92 5.11
C THR A 93 -11.44 1.84 5.94
N THR A 94 -12.18 0.78 6.25
CA THR A 94 -11.63 -0.48 6.78
C THR A 94 -11.50 -1.54 5.69
N GLY A 95 -11.83 -1.20 4.45
CA GLY A 95 -11.68 -2.08 3.28
C GLY A 95 -10.26 -2.07 2.75
N VAL A 96 -9.93 -3.06 1.94
CA VAL A 96 -8.62 -3.17 1.28
C VAL A 96 -8.39 -1.98 0.35
N ILE A 97 -7.26 -1.29 0.51
CA ILE A 97 -6.79 -0.29 -0.45
C ILE A 97 -5.74 -0.93 -1.37
N THR A 98 -5.98 -0.86 -2.66
CA THR A 98 -5.00 -1.21 -3.69
C THR A 98 -4.47 0.08 -4.31
N ALA A 99 -3.17 0.35 -4.12
CA ALA A 99 -2.54 1.59 -4.56
C ALA A 99 -1.06 1.40 -4.87
N SER A 100 -0.49 2.32 -5.64
CA SER A 100 0.96 2.51 -5.71
C SER A 100 1.32 3.72 -4.84
N VAL A 101 2.26 3.56 -3.94
CA VAL A 101 2.85 4.68 -3.21
C VAL A 101 4.06 5.19 -3.99
N GLN A 102 4.21 6.52 -4.06
CA GLN A 102 5.39 7.14 -4.66
C GLN A 102 6.63 6.62 -3.94
N SER A 103 7.70 6.40 -4.71
CA SER A 103 8.97 6.02 -4.11
C SER A 103 9.44 7.09 -3.12
N ALA A 104 9.91 6.62 -1.98
CA ALA A 104 10.34 7.49 -0.88
C ALA A 104 11.45 6.82 -0.06
N ASP A 105 12.04 7.59 0.84
CA ASP A 105 13.00 7.08 1.82
C ASP A 105 12.33 6.06 2.73
N ILE A 106 13.09 5.08 3.20
CA ILE A 106 12.56 4.03 4.07
C ILE A 106 11.95 4.60 5.36
N SER A 107 12.53 5.65 5.90
CA SER A 107 12.02 6.33 7.10
C SER A 107 10.62 6.92 6.93
N GLU A 108 10.23 7.28 5.72
CA GLU A 108 8.89 7.72 5.38
C GLU A 108 7.97 6.52 5.12
N LEU A 109 8.43 5.54 4.34
CA LEU A 109 7.64 4.37 3.99
C LEU A 109 7.21 3.53 5.19
N VAL A 110 8.05 3.39 6.23
CA VAL A 110 7.68 2.66 7.46
C VAL A 110 6.57 3.34 8.27
N THR A 111 6.20 4.57 7.92
CA THR A 111 5.06 5.28 8.54
C THR A 111 3.71 4.98 7.87
N ILE A 112 3.71 4.16 6.82
CA ILE A 112 2.48 3.72 6.17
C ILE A 112 1.59 2.99 7.17
N THR A 113 0.33 3.43 7.25
CA THR A 113 -0.66 2.75 8.05
C THR A 113 -1.17 1.52 7.32
N ASN A 114 -1.48 0.47 8.07
CA ASN A 114 -2.18 -0.69 7.56
C ASN A 114 -3.40 -0.90 8.43
N ASN A 115 -4.53 -1.20 7.82
CA ASN A 115 -5.78 -1.42 8.54
C ASN A 115 -5.60 -2.43 9.68
N THR A 116 -5.60 -1.95 10.93
CA THR A 116 -5.37 -2.76 12.12
C THR A 116 -6.64 -3.08 12.91
N GLY A 117 -7.82 -2.73 12.37
CA GLY A 117 -9.12 -2.96 13.01
C GLY A 117 -9.51 -4.45 13.04
N VAL A 118 -10.45 -4.81 13.90
CA VAL A 118 -11.03 -6.17 13.94
C VAL A 118 -11.70 -6.48 12.61
N GLY A 119 -11.20 -7.46 11.86
CA GLY A 119 -11.66 -7.81 10.52
C GLY A 119 -11.01 -7.01 9.39
N ALA A 120 -10.01 -6.18 9.70
CA ALA A 120 -9.21 -5.50 8.69
C ALA A 120 -8.40 -6.50 7.86
N VAL A 121 -8.23 -6.17 6.59
CA VAL A 121 -7.47 -6.97 5.62
C VAL A 121 -6.26 -6.14 5.20
N ASP A 122 -5.11 -6.78 5.05
CA ASP A 122 -3.89 -6.09 4.64
C ASP A 122 -4.08 -5.36 3.32
N ASN A 123 -3.64 -4.11 3.26
CA ASN A 123 -3.67 -3.31 2.05
C ASN A 123 -2.73 -3.88 0.97
N ASN A 124 -3.14 -3.79 -0.28
CA ASN A 124 -2.35 -4.19 -1.45
C ASN A 124 -1.57 -2.98 -1.98
N VAL A 125 -0.51 -2.60 -1.30
CA VAL A 125 0.28 -1.40 -1.61
C VAL A 125 1.57 -1.78 -2.31
N SER A 126 1.80 -1.22 -3.50
CA SER A 126 3.10 -1.32 -4.17
C SER A 126 4.06 -0.28 -3.57
N LEU A 127 5.12 -0.77 -2.95
CA LEU A 127 6.14 0.05 -2.28
C LEU A 127 7.46 0.04 -3.04
N SER A 128 8.08 1.20 -3.20
CA SER A 128 9.41 1.35 -3.81
C SER A 128 10.29 2.24 -2.93
N VAL A 129 11.45 1.72 -2.53
CA VAL A 129 12.40 2.42 -1.66
C VAL A 129 13.39 3.22 -2.49
N GLU A 130 13.55 4.51 -2.17
CA GLU A 130 14.59 5.40 -2.71
C GLU A 130 15.49 5.89 -1.57
N ASP A 131 16.64 5.29 -1.40
CA ASP A 131 17.52 5.58 -0.26
C ASP A 131 18.91 6.12 -0.64
N GLN A 132 19.12 6.48 -1.90
CA GLN A 132 20.25 7.25 -2.46
C GLN A 132 21.63 6.97 -1.85
N GLY A 133 21.89 5.71 -1.46
CA GLY A 133 23.18 5.31 -0.88
C GLY A 133 23.28 5.44 0.65
N SER A 134 22.19 5.75 1.34
CA SER A 134 22.12 5.64 2.80
C SER A 134 22.18 4.18 3.26
N GLU A 135 22.58 3.98 4.50
CA GLU A 135 22.52 2.66 5.13
C GLU A 135 21.11 2.39 5.64
N VAL A 136 20.51 1.29 5.21
CA VAL A 136 19.15 0.88 5.58
C VAL A 136 19.20 -0.28 6.56
N ALA A 137 18.43 -0.23 7.64
CA ALA A 137 18.35 -1.35 8.56
C ALA A 137 17.55 -2.53 7.97
N ALA A 138 18.03 -3.75 8.17
CA ALA A 138 17.34 -4.96 7.74
C ALA A 138 15.94 -5.07 8.36
N THR A 139 15.78 -4.61 9.59
CA THR A 139 14.51 -4.56 10.32
C THR A 139 13.47 -3.66 9.64
N ASP A 140 13.91 -2.54 9.08
CA ASP A 140 13.00 -1.60 8.42
C ASP A 140 12.47 -2.18 7.10
N LEU A 141 13.33 -2.84 6.31
CA LEU A 141 12.90 -3.55 5.11
C LEU A 141 11.93 -4.69 5.42
N LEU A 142 12.18 -5.45 6.49
CA LEU A 142 11.27 -6.50 6.95
C LEU A 142 9.94 -5.91 7.45
N SER A 143 9.99 -4.75 8.10
CA SER A 143 8.79 -4.02 8.54
C SER A 143 7.96 -3.57 7.34
N LEU A 144 8.58 -3.02 6.30
CA LEU A 144 7.87 -2.66 5.06
C LEU A 144 7.15 -3.86 4.43
N LEU A 145 7.80 -5.03 4.42
CA LEU A 145 7.18 -6.23 3.87
C LEU A 145 5.92 -6.65 4.65
N SER A 146 5.85 -6.31 5.94
CA SER A 146 4.69 -6.59 6.78
C SER A 146 3.54 -5.58 6.63
N LEU A 147 3.79 -4.43 5.97
CA LEU A 147 2.80 -3.38 5.77
C LEU A 147 2.00 -3.55 4.46
N THR A 148 2.32 -4.53 3.66
CA THR A 148 1.64 -4.76 2.37
C THR A 148 1.40 -6.23 2.10
N GLY A 149 0.29 -6.55 1.45
CA GLY A 149 0.04 -7.88 0.87
C GLY A 149 0.88 -8.16 -0.39
N LEU A 150 1.61 -7.15 -0.90
CA LEU A 150 2.51 -7.25 -2.05
C LEU A 150 3.98 -7.31 -1.58
N GLY A 151 4.91 -7.39 -2.52
CA GLY A 151 6.34 -7.27 -2.20
C GLY A 151 6.85 -5.83 -2.22
N VAL A 152 8.09 -5.64 -1.80
CA VAL A 152 8.78 -4.35 -1.75
C VAL A 152 9.85 -4.29 -2.82
N ASN A 153 9.83 -3.24 -3.66
CA ASN A 153 10.91 -2.95 -4.60
C ASN A 153 11.97 -2.07 -3.90
N ALA A 154 13.07 -2.66 -3.50
CA ALA A 154 14.23 -1.98 -2.93
C ALA A 154 15.35 -1.76 -3.96
N GLY A 155 15.10 -2.05 -5.23
CA GLY A 155 16.07 -2.07 -6.32
C GLY A 155 15.88 -0.97 -7.37
N GLY A 156 15.12 0.09 -7.11
CA GLY A 156 14.96 1.23 -8.03
C GLY A 156 16.28 1.92 -8.41
N THR A 157 16.22 2.93 -9.28
CA THR A 157 17.39 3.67 -9.76
C THR A 157 18.23 4.27 -8.62
N ASN A 158 17.57 4.64 -7.51
CA ASN A 158 18.18 5.13 -6.28
C ASN A 158 17.89 4.17 -5.11
N GLY A 159 17.76 2.88 -5.40
CA GLY A 159 17.41 1.87 -4.43
C GLY A 159 18.49 1.59 -3.40
N VAL A 160 18.17 0.71 -2.47
CA VAL A 160 19.03 0.32 -1.36
C VAL A 160 20.34 -0.29 -1.85
N GLN A 161 21.46 0.23 -1.39
CA GLN A 161 22.81 -0.26 -1.72
C GLN A 161 23.52 -0.90 -0.53
N VAL A 162 23.23 -0.45 0.68
CA VAL A 162 23.82 -0.95 1.91
C VAL A 162 22.72 -1.30 2.91
N VAL A 163 22.76 -2.53 3.42
CA VAL A 163 21.85 -2.97 4.49
C VAL A 163 22.66 -3.26 5.76
N THR A 164 22.22 -2.71 6.87
CA THR A 164 22.83 -2.93 8.19
C THR A 164 21.95 -3.82 9.06
N GLY A 165 22.57 -4.59 9.93
CA GLY A 165 21.84 -5.40 10.89
C GLY A 165 22.70 -6.43 11.60
N THR A 166 22.16 -7.07 12.62
CA THR A 166 22.75 -8.25 13.24
C THR A 166 22.73 -9.44 12.28
N LEU A 167 23.51 -10.47 12.55
CA LEU A 167 23.51 -11.69 11.73
C LEU A 167 22.11 -12.31 11.59
N THR A 168 21.34 -12.29 12.67
CA THR A 168 19.96 -12.85 12.69
C THR A 168 19.02 -12.02 11.80
N GLU A 169 19.09 -10.69 11.88
CA GLU A 169 18.27 -9.78 11.05
C GLU A 169 18.61 -9.91 9.57
N LEU A 170 19.91 -9.93 9.24
CA LEU A 170 20.37 -10.09 7.87
C LEU A 170 20.01 -11.48 7.30
N ALA A 171 20.07 -12.54 8.12
CA ALA A 171 19.64 -13.88 7.71
C ALA A 171 18.12 -13.91 7.46
N SER A 172 17.33 -13.25 8.33
CA SER A 172 15.88 -13.13 8.17
C SER A 172 15.52 -12.35 6.89
N LEU A 173 16.22 -11.25 6.63
CA LEU A 173 16.04 -10.47 5.41
C LEU A 173 16.41 -11.30 4.17
N ASN A 174 17.53 -12.03 4.20
CA ASN A 174 17.97 -12.85 3.07
C ASN A 174 16.92 -13.94 2.70
N ALA A 175 16.20 -14.47 3.67
CA ALA A 175 15.09 -15.41 3.40
C ALA A 175 13.90 -14.76 2.67
N GLN A 176 13.79 -13.43 2.71
CA GLN A 176 12.75 -12.65 2.05
C GLN A 176 13.22 -12.00 0.73
N VAL A 177 14.48 -12.18 0.32
CA VAL A 177 14.97 -11.64 -0.95
C VAL A 177 14.38 -12.45 -2.12
N GLY A 178 13.85 -11.73 -3.11
CA GLY A 178 13.23 -12.31 -4.30
C GLY A 178 12.45 -11.28 -5.09
N SER A 179 11.64 -11.72 -6.06
CA SER A 179 10.82 -10.80 -6.84
C SER A 179 9.72 -10.15 -6.00
N ALA A 180 9.58 -8.84 -6.09
CA ALA A 180 8.49 -8.10 -5.45
C ALA A 180 7.11 -8.61 -5.89
N ALA A 181 6.97 -9.05 -7.13
CA ALA A 181 5.74 -9.66 -7.64
C ALA A 181 5.35 -10.98 -6.92
N SER A 182 6.27 -11.59 -6.18
CA SER A 182 6.05 -12.80 -5.36
C SER A 182 5.94 -12.51 -3.87
N GLY A 183 5.68 -11.27 -3.47
CA GLY A 183 5.57 -10.88 -2.07
C GLY A 183 6.92 -10.89 -1.34
N LYS A 184 8.01 -10.60 -2.04
CA LYS A 184 9.38 -10.59 -1.53
C LYS A 184 10.00 -9.19 -1.66
N ILE A 185 11.20 -9.04 -1.13
CA ILE A 185 11.99 -7.82 -1.29
C ILE A 185 12.92 -8.00 -2.49
N GLU A 186 12.76 -7.13 -3.47
CA GLU A 186 13.52 -7.18 -4.71
C GLU A 186 14.64 -6.13 -4.69
N PHE A 187 15.87 -6.57 -4.97
CA PHE A 187 17.05 -5.71 -5.16
C PHE A 187 17.55 -5.83 -6.60
N ASN A 188 17.88 -4.71 -7.24
CA ASN A 188 18.36 -4.69 -8.64
C ASN A 188 19.80 -5.14 -8.83
N SER A 189 20.61 -5.10 -7.77
CA SER A 189 22.05 -5.36 -7.82
C SER A 189 22.55 -5.95 -6.51
N SER A 190 23.81 -6.28 -6.46
CA SER A 190 24.45 -6.70 -5.23
C SER A 190 24.36 -5.63 -4.16
N VAL A 191 23.70 -5.95 -3.06
CA VAL A 191 23.59 -5.09 -1.89
C VAL A 191 24.69 -5.48 -0.91
N THR A 192 25.39 -4.50 -0.38
CA THR A 192 26.40 -4.71 0.66
C THR A 192 25.69 -4.87 2.01
N ALA A 193 25.87 -6.02 2.66
CA ALA A 193 25.41 -6.22 4.03
C ALA A 193 26.50 -5.82 5.01
N LYS A 194 26.18 -4.91 5.92
CA LYS A 194 27.08 -4.44 6.99
C LYS A 194 26.61 -5.03 8.32
N LEU A 195 27.45 -5.88 8.91
CA LEU A 195 27.14 -6.46 10.21
C LEU A 195 27.29 -5.44 11.34
N THR A 196 26.24 -5.31 12.14
CA THR A 196 26.30 -4.65 13.44
C THR A 196 26.47 -5.71 14.51
N PHE A 197 27.51 -5.58 15.34
CA PHE A 197 27.76 -6.51 16.43
C PHE A 197 26.99 -6.05 17.67
N ASP A 198 26.20 -6.95 18.23
CA ASP A 198 25.78 -6.83 19.62
C ASP A 198 27.04 -6.90 20.49
N PRO A 199 27.28 -5.95 21.41
CA PRO A 199 28.49 -5.98 22.26
C PRO A 199 28.64 -7.27 23.10
N ALA A 200 27.63 -8.13 23.16
CA ALA A 200 27.68 -9.43 23.81
C ALA A 200 28.16 -10.58 22.88
N VAL A 201 28.34 -10.35 21.58
CA VAL A 201 28.78 -11.40 20.63
C VAL A 201 30.30 -11.43 20.56
N THR A 202 30.89 -12.50 21.08
CA THR A 202 32.31 -12.83 20.87
C THR A 202 32.47 -13.55 19.54
N ILE A 203 33.15 -12.98 18.58
CA ILE A 203 33.52 -13.69 17.35
C ILE A 203 34.75 -14.51 17.62
N ASP A 204 34.60 -15.80 17.76
CA ASP A 204 35.69 -16.74 17.85
C ASP A 204 36.05 -17.30 16.48
N GLY A 205 36.55 -16.76 15.58
CA GLY A 205 37.03 -17.16 14.24
C GLY A 205 36.76 -18.60 13.73
N SER A 206 35.95 -19.40 14.41
CA SER A 206 35.74 -20.82 14.15
C SER A 206 34.47 -21.16 13.34
N SER A 207 33.55 -20.18 13.09
CA SER A 207 32.33 -20.45 12.34
C SER A 207 32.55 -20.32 10.83
N THR A 208 32.59 -21.48 10.17
CA THR A 208 32.65 -21.61 8.69
C THR A 208 31.29 -21.74 8.05
N THR A 209 30.25 -21.10 8.58
CA THR A 209 28.92 -21.15 7.94
C THR A 209 28.95 -20.37 6.63
N PRO A 210 28.67 -21.01 5.49
CA PRO A 210 28.70 -20.31 4.21
C PRO A 210 27.61 -19.23 4.20
N VAL A 211 27.98 -18.02 3.82
CA VAL A 211 27.03 -16.94 3.51
C VAL A 211 26.26 -17.32 2.25
N ALA A 212 24.94 -17.25 2.29
CA ALA A 212 24.12 -17.52 1.13
C ALA A 212 24.50 -16.57 -0.05
N ALA A 213 24.51 -17.08 -1.25
CA ALA A 213 24.85 -16.31 -2.43
C ALA A 213 23.88 -15.12 -2.61
N GLY A 214 24.40 -13.90 -2.61
CA GLY A 214 23.62 -12.67 -2.81
C GLY A 214 23.86 -11.56 -1.80
N LEU A 215 24.38 -11.85 -0.62
CA LEU A 215 24.77 -10.84 0.36
C LEU A 215 26.28 -10.89 0.58
N VAL A 216 26.97 -9.77 0.37
CA VAL A 216 28.40 -9.62 0.67
C VAL A 216 28.50 -8.97 2.06
N TYR A 217 29.00 -9.70 3.04
CA TYR A 217 29.21 -9.16 4.38
C TYR A 217 30.56 -8.45 4.44
N THR A 218 30.56 -7.20 4.83
CA THR A 218 31.77 -6.45 5.15
C THR A 218 31.85 -6.28 6.65
N VAL A 219 32.89 -6.81 7.27
CA VAL A 219 33.20 -6.56 8.67
C VAL A 219 34.03 -5.28 8.73
N SER A 220 33.51 -4.25 9.37
CA SER A 220 34.24 -2.98 9.58
C SER A 220 34.70 -2.87 11.02
#